data_9a84f44d6b39977e73e9fe52ecf6ef7b
#
_entry.id   9a84f44d6b39977e73e9fe52ecf6ef7b
#
_cell.length_a   1.000
_cell.length_b   1.000
_cell.length_c   1.000
_cell.angle_alpha   90.00
_cell.angle_beta   90.00
_cell.angle_gamma   90.00
#
_symmetry.space_group_name_H-M   'P 1'
#
loop_
_entity.id
_entity.type
_entity.pdbx_description
1 polymer ?
#
loop_
_entity_poly.entity_id
_entity_poly.type
_entity_poly.pdbx_seq_one_letter_code
_entity_poly.pdbx_strand_id
1 'polypeptide(L)'
;AAQFRSRFGFQVAPSTISICRALGLRNLSAERVEMEMKKALLESHRPSEFFECLREMGQLGYWFKELEQLIGLEQNPKFHPEGDVWTHTMMVLDRAAHFRPCVSDPYAFMLLALTHDFGKITTTEFVNGAIHAYGHELQGAEIAERFLDRVCHGSNIKKYIANMIPNHMRPNKIAEARSAVKKTNRMFDDAASPSDLIYFAICDKPKLPYLETNKCEPNETHETHETQGNIEIESELYTADEKLREQERIKFLFDRLDLYRDMMARPYVTGKDLIDRGIMPGDDFDTILEYAHKLRLAGVSKDDALKQTL
;
A
#
# COMPACT_ATOMS: atom_id res chain seq x y z
N ALA A 1 -4.11 -27.05 0.63
CA ALA A 1 -4.51 -26.84 2.02
C ALA A 1 -4.61 -25.33 2.33
N ALA A 2 -3.53 -24.57 2.20
CA ALA A 2 -3.48 -23.15 2.60
C ALA A 2 -4.57 -22.29 1.94
N GLN A 3 -4.74 -22.38 0.61
CA GLN A 3 -5.76 -21.66 -0.12
C GLN A 3 -7.20 -22.01 0.31
N PHE A 4 -7.46 -23.27 0.65
CA PHE A 4 -8.78 -23.69 1.15
C PHE A 4 -9.03 -23.17 2.58
N ARG A 5 -8.01 -23.15 3.43
CA ARG A 5 -8.11 -22.57 4.77
C ARG A 5 -8.48 -21.08 4.68
N SER A 6 -7.76 -20.31 3.88
CA SER A 6 -7.97 -18.85 3.80
C SER A 6 -9.31 -18.47 3.15
N ARG A 7 -9.76 -19.23 2.12
CA ARG A 7 -10.99 -18.88 1.38
C ARG A 7 -12.27 -19.43 2.03
N PHE A 8 -12.20 -20.60 2.65
CA PHE A 8 -13.38 -21.30 3.12
C PHE A 8 -13.37 -21.57 4.64
N GLY A 9 -12.33 -21.10 5.35
CA GLY A 9 -12.21 -21.33 6.80
C GLY A 9 -11.98 -22.79 7.19
N PHE A 10 -11.51 -23.65 6.28
CA PHE A 10 -11.29 -25.06 6.57
C PHE A 10 -10.16 -25.24 7.57
N GLN A 11 -10.40 -26.05 8.58
CA GLN A 11 -9.36 -26.49 9.50
C GLN A 11 -8.47 -27.53 8.83
N VAL A 12 -7.16 -27.36 8.93
CA VAL A 12 -6.20 -28.31 8.39
C VAL A 12 -5.85 -29.31 9.47
N ALA A 13 -6.11 -30.61 9.21
CA ALA A 13 -5.81 -31.65 10.17
C ALA A 13 -4.30 -31.71 10.50
N PRO A 14 -3.90 -32.00 11.76
CA PRO A 14 -2.49 -32.10 12.15
C PRO A 14 -1.68 -33.10 11.30
N SER A 15 -2.30 -34.20 10.89
CA SER A 15 -1.70 -35.18 9.98
C SER A 15 -1.37 -34.60 8.62
N THR A 16 -2.27 -33.73 8.08
CA THR A 16 -2.03 -33.03 6.82
C THR A 16 -0.86 -32.04 6.95
N ILE A 17 -0.81 -31.29 8.07
CA ILE A 17 0.33 -30.37 8.35
C ILE A 17 1.64 -31.17 8.39
N SER A 18 1.68 -32.30 9.07
CA SER A 18 2.87 -33.16 9.15
C SER A 18 3.31 -33.68 7.77
N ILE A 19 2.37 -34.11 6.93
CA ILE A 19 2.66 -34.52 5.56
C ILE A 19 3.22 -33.35 4.75
N CYS A 20 2.59 -32.18 4.83
CA CYS A 20 3.01 -30.99 4.11
C CYS A 20 4.42 -30.53 4.50
N ARG A 21 4.83 -30.68 5.75
CA ARG A 21 6.21 -30.39 6.20
C ARG A 21 7.27 -31.23 5.51
N ALA A 22 6.91 -32.47 5.15
CA ALA A 22 7.84 -33.38 4.44
C ALA A 22 7.89 -33.14 2.93
N LEU A 23 6.96 -32.34 2.37
CA LEU A 23 6.91 -32.07 0.93
C LEU A 23 7.85 -30.93 0.56
N GLY A 24 8.63 -31.11 -0.52
CA GLY A 24 9.43 -30.04 -1.08
C GLY A 24 8.64 -29.23 -2.10
N LEU A 25 8.55 -27.91 -1.90
CA LEU A 25 7.86 -27.01 -2.86
C LEU A 25 8.76 -26.47 -3.97
N ARG A 26 10.06 -26.81 -3.99
CA ARG A 26 11.05 -26.33 -4.98
C ARG A 26 10.69 -26.67 -6.42
N ASN A 27 10.00 -27.79 -6.64
CA ASN A 27 9.65 -28.29 -7.96
C ASN A 27 8.31 -27.70 -8.49
N LEU A 28 7.66 -26.81 -7.73
CA LEU A 28 6.50 -26.09 -8.24
C LEU A 28 6.94 -25.02 -9.23
N SER A 29 6.17 -24.81 -10.29
CA SER A 29 6.41 -23.65 -11.17
C SER A 29 5.92 -22.34 -10.50
N ALA A 30 6.57 -21.24 -10.87
CA ALA A 30 6.20 -19.91 -10.36
C ALA A 30 4.74 -19.56 -10.65
N GLU A 31 4.25 -19.90 -11.85
CA GLU A 31 2.86 -19.66 -12.26
C GLU A 31 1.86 -20.36 -11.33
N ARG A 32 2.21 -21.57 -10.88
CA ARG A 32 1.36 -22.33 -9.99
C ARG A 32 1.31 -21.73 -8.59
N VAL A 33 2.45 -21.26 -8.09
CA VAL A 33 2.55 -20.56 -6.81
C VAL A 33 1.80 -19.23 -6.87
N GLU A 34 2.00 -18.44 -7.94
CA GLU A 34 1.28 -17.20 -8.18
C GLU A 34 -0.23 -17.42 -8.23
N MET A 35 -0.68 -18.44 -8.96
CA MET A 35 -2.12 -18.75 -9.07
C MET A 35 -2.76 -19.04 -7.71
N GLU A 36 -2.14 -19.85 -6.86
CA GLU A 36 -2.69 -20.19 -5.54
C GLU A 36 -2.62 -18.99 -4.57
N MET A 37 -1.53 -18.22 -4.60
CA MET A 37 -1.40 -16.98 -3.84
C MET A 37 -2.43 -15.94 -4.30
N LYS A 38 -2.59 -15.74 -5.60
CA LYS A 38 -3.56 -14.79 -6.17
C LYS A 38 -4.99 -15.09 -5.75
N LYS A 39 -5.40 -16.36 -5.76
CA LYS A 39 -6.72 -16.77 -5.26
C LYS A 39 -6.88 -16.43 -3.77
N ALA A 40 -5.88 -16.71 -2.94
CA ALA A 40 -5.92 -16.35 -1.53
C ALA A 40 -6.03 -14.84 -1.32
N LEU A 41 -5.22 -14.05 -2.05
CA LEU A 41 -5.19 -12.59 -1.93
C LEU A 41 -6.49 -11.92 -2.44
N LEU A 42 -7.13 -12.47 -3.48
CA LEU A 42 -8.29 -11.83 -4.12
C LEU A 42 -9.64 -12.35 -3.62
N GLU A 43 -9.71 -13.61 -3.20
CA GLU A 43 -10.98 -14.28 -2.93
C GLU A 43 -11.19 -14.60 -1.42
N SER A 44 -10.17 -14.37 -0.57
CA SER A 44 -10.27 -14.60 0.88
C SER A 44 -10.66 -13.34 1.63
N HIS A 45 -11.50 -13.47 2.65
CA HIS A 45 -11.75 -12.37 3.62
C HIS A 45 -10.56 -12.19 4.57
N ARG A 46 -9.83 -13.28 4.85
CA ARG A 46 -8.63 -13.28 5.69
C ARG A 46 -7.47 -13.92 4.92
N PRO A 47 -6.85 -13.19 3.97
CA PRO A 47 -5.73 -13.70 3.19
C PRO A 47 -4.50 -14.05 4.04
N SER A 48 -4.35 -13.48 5.23
CA SER A 48 -3.32 -13.86 6.22
C SER A 48 -3.31 -15.34 6.52
N GLU A 49 -4.47 -15.99 6.59
CA GLU A 49 -4.62 -17.42 6.88
C GLU A 49 -3.92 -18.34 5.86
N PHE A 50 -3.70 -17.85 4.63
CA PHE A 50 -2.90 -18.57 3.64
C PHE A 50 -1.43 -18.65 4.08
N PHE A 51 -0.86 -17.53 4.49
CA PHE A 51 0.54 -17.44 4.92
C PHE A 51 0.75 -18.08 6.30
N GLU A 52 -0.20 -17.92 7.22
CA GLU A 52 -0.16 -18.63 8.51
C GLU A 52 -0.18 -20.15 8.34
N CYS A 53 -0.99 -20.66 7.43
CA CYS A 53 -1.01 -22.08 7.10
C CYS A 53 0.34 -22.54 6.52
N LEU A 54 0.96 -21.78 5.63
CA LEU A 54 2.29 -22.08 5.09
C LEU A 54 3.36 -22.02 6.19
N ARG A 55 3.27 -21.07 7.12
CA ARG A 55 4.14 -20.97 8.29
C ARG A 55 4.04 -22.20 9.16
N GLU A 56 2.82 -22.63 9.53
CA GLU A 56 2.58 -23.84 10.32
C GLU A 56 3.13 -25.10 9.64
N MET A 57 3.08 -25.14 8.31
CA MET A 57 3.62 -26.22 7.50
C MET A 57 5.13 -26.12 7.27
N GLY A 58 5.81 -25.06 7.72
CA GLY A 58 7.23 -24.83 7.45
C GLY A 58 7.54 -24.66 5.96
N GLN A 59 6.61 -24.06 5.21
CA GLN A 59 6.68 -23.96 3.73
C GLN A 59 6.90 -22.54 3.20
N LEU A 60 7.35 -21.61 4.04
CA LEU A 60 7.67 -20.24 3.61
C LEU A 60 9.03 -20.15 2.91
N GLY A 61 10.04 -20.87 3.41
CA GLY A 61 11.48 -20.64 3.15
C GLY A 61 11.96 -20.63 1.70
N TYR A 62 11.26 -21.28 0.76
CA TYR A 62 11.69 -21.25 -0.64
C TYR A 62 11.02 -20.15 -1.46
N TRP A 63 9.70 -20.13 -1.47
CA TRP A 63 8.94 -19.17 -2.28
C TRP A 63 8.71 -17.83 -1.59
N PHE A 64 8.62 -17.83 -0.27
CA PHE A 64 8.23 -16.69 0.57
C PHE A 64 9.29 -16.39 1.65
N LYS A 65 10.56 -16.55 1.31
CA LYS A 65 11.68 -16.41 2.27
C LYS A 65 11.77 -15.01 2.91
N GLU A 66 11.33 -13.96 2.20
CA GLU A 66 11.27 -12.60 2.74
C GLU A 66 10.19 -12.51 3.83
N LEU A 67 9.06 -13.15 3.64
CA LEU A 67 8.02 -13.24 4.68
C LEU A 67 8.48 -14.04 5.89
N GLU A 68 9.22 -15.13 5.68
CA GLU A 68 9.79 -15.92 6.79
C GLU A 68 10.73 -15.07 7.67
N GLN A 69 11.49 -14.15 7.07
CA GLN A 69 12.39 -13.24 7.77
C GLN A 69 11.68 -12.16 8.60
N LEU A 70 10.39 -11.93 8.38
CA LEU A 70 9.60 -11.01 9.19
C LEU A 70 9.18 -11.62 10.54
N ILE A 71 9.21 -12.96 10.66
CA ILE A 71 8.81 -13.67 11.87
C ILE A 71 9.82 -13.38 12.98
N GLY A 72 9.32 -12.84 14.09
CA GLY A 72 10.15 -12.45 15.23
C GLY A 72 11.02 -11.21 14.99
N LEU A 73 10.90 -10.53 13.86
CA LEU A 73 11.57 -9.25 13.63
C LEU A 73 10.86 -8.16 14.44
N GLU A 74 11.50 -7.77 15.54
CA GLU A 74 10.93 -6.81 16.49
C GLU A 74 10.78 -5.42 15.89
N GLN A 75 9.76 -4.69 16.36
CA GLN A 75 9.49 -3.30 16.01
C GLN A 75 9.37 -2.44 17.27
N ASN A 76 9.35 -1.12 17.08
CA ASN A 76 9.14 -0.21 18.21
C ASN A 76 7.71 -0.37 18.76
N PRO A 77 7.53 -0.86 20.01
CA PRO A 77 6.21 -1.17 20.57
C PRO A 77 5.32 0.06 20.78
N LYS A 78 5.92 1.26 20.77
CA LYS A 78 5.16 2.52 20.86
C LYS A 78 4.32 2.75 19.58
N PHE A 79 4.84 2.35 18.42
CA PHE A 79 4.17 2.55 17.13
C PHE A 79 3.51 1.27 16.63
N HIS A 80 4.00 0.12 17.08
CA HIS A 80 3.56 -1.22 16.66
C HIS A 80 3.27 -2.11 17.89
N PRO A 81 2.21 -1.77 18.67
CA PRO A 81 1.84 -2.57 19.85
C PRO A 81 1.29 -3.97 19.48
N GLU A 82 1.06 -4.24 18.20
CA GLU A 82 0.66 -5.55 17.66
C GLU A 82 1.76 -6.60 17.73
N GLY A 83 3.04 -6.22 17.80
CA GLY A 83 4.15 -7.14 17.93
C GLY A 83 5.19 -7.02 16.82
N ASP A 84 5.63 -8.15 16.26
CA ASP A 84 6.66 -8.24 15.23
C ASP A 84 6.16 -7.80 13.83
N VAL A 85 7.09 -7.66 12.88
CA VAL A 85 6.77 -7.24 11.51
C VAL A 85 5.86 -8.26 10.80
N TRP A 86 5.99 -9.56 11.10
CA TRP A 86 5.10 -10.58 10.57
C TRP A 86 3.65 -10.33 10.98
N THR A 87 3.42 -10.19 12.28
CA THR A 87 2.06 -9.95 12.83
C THR A 87 1.44 -8.70 12.23
N HIS A 88 2.22 -7.60 12.18
CA HIS A 88 1.81 -6.36 11.53
C HIS A 88 1.41 -6.59 10.06
N THR A 89 2.29 -7.22 9.28
CA THR A 89 2.03 -7.47 7.85
C THR A 89 0.77 -8.31 7.62
N MET A 90 0.53 -9.34 8.45
CA MET A 90 -0.68 -10.16 8.36
C MET A 90 -1.95 -9.36 8.68
N MET A 91 -1.91 -8.47 9.67
CA MET A 91 -3.04 -7.58 9.99
C MET A 91 -3.28 -6.54 8.87
N VAL A 92 -2.23 -5.93 8.32
CA VAL A 92 -2.33 -5.01 7.18
C VAL A 92 -2.93 -5.71 5.98
N LEU A 93 -2.51 -6.95 5.70
CA LEU A 93 -3.00 -7.74 4.59
C LEU A 93 -4.51 -8.05 4.70
N ASP A 94 -4.99 -8.45 5.88
CA ASP A 94 -6.42 -8.71 6.11
C ASP A 94 -7.23 -7.42 5.98
N ARG A 95 -6.69 -6.30 6.48
CA ARG A 95 -7.35 -4.99 6.34
C ARG A 95 -7.39 -4.52 4.89
N ALA A 96 -6.33 -4.74 4.12
CA ALA A 96 -6.28 -4.41 2.69
C ALA A 96 -7.34 -5.16 1.87
N ALA A 97 -7.72 -6.37 2.30
CA ALA A 97 -8.74 -7.16 1.64
C ALA A 97 -10.12 -6.46 1.58
N HIS A 98 -10.42 -5.60 2.55
CA HIS A 98 -11.67 -4.80 2.56
C HIS A 98 -11.67 -3.68 1.51
N PHE A 99 -10.48 -3.19 1.14
CA PHE A 99 -10.35 -2.10 0.16
C PHE A 99 -10.19 -2.56 -1.29
N ARG A 100 -10.20 -3.86 -1.56
CA ARG A 100 -10.11 -4.40 -2.94
C ARG A 100 -11.11 -3.78 -3.93
N PRO A 101 -12.38 -3.52 -3.55
CA PRO A 101 -13.33 -2.89 -4.46
C PRO A 101 -13.04 -1.41 -4.76
N CYS A 102 -12.21 -0.75 -3.93
CA CYS A 102 -11.97 0.70 -3.97
C CYS A 102 -10.68 1.07 -4.71
N VAL A 103 -9.84 0.11 -5.05
CA VAL A 103 -8.50 0.34 -5.59
C VAL A 103 -8.42 0.03 -7.09
N SER A 104 -7.43 0.61 -7.75
CA SER A 104 -7.27 0.53 -9.21
C SER A 104 -6.92 -0.88 -9.69
N ASP A 105 -6.03 -1.58 -8.99
CA ASP A 105 -5.65 -2.97 -9.23
C ASP A 105 -5.62 -3.71 -7.88
N PRO A 106 -6.68 -4.49 -7.58
CA PRO A 106 -6.77 -5.23 -6.32
C PRO A 106 -5.58 -6.17 -6.07
N TYR A 107 -5.04 -6.82 -7.12
CA TYR A 107 -3.92 -7.74 -6.93
C TYR A 107 -2.61 -7.01 -6.62
N ALA A 108 -2.34 -5.92 -7.35
CA ALA A 108 -1.19 -5.07 -7.07
C ALA A 108 -1.26 -4.47 -5.64
N PHE A 109 -2.45 -4.02 -5.22
CA PHE A 109 -2.68 -3.48 -3.89
C PHE A 109 -2.46 -4.51 -2.77
N MET A 110 -2.94 -5.75 -2.95
CA MET A 110 -2.70 -6.84 -2.00
C MET A 110 -1.23 -7.23 -1.92
N LEU A 111 -0.50 -7.20 -3.05
CA LEU A 111 0.94 -7.42 -3.06
C LEU A 111 1.71 -6.26 -2.41
N LEU A 112 1.24 -5.01 -2.56
CA LEU A 112 1.78 -3.88 -1.80
C LEU A 112 1.64 -4.12 -0.29
N ALA A 113 0.44 -4.52 0.17
CA ALA A 113 0.19 -4.83 1.57
C ALA A 113 1.10 -5.94 2.11
N LEU A 114 1.40 -6.93 1.28
CA LEU A 114 2.28 -8.05 1.66
C LEU A 114 3.76 -7.65 1.74
N THR A 115 4.22 -6.67 0.95
CA THR A 115 5.64 -6.40 0.72
C THR A 115 6.14 -5.05 1.26
N HIS A 116 5.25 -4.18 1.74
CA HIS A 116 5.57 -2.78 2.09
C HIS A 116 6.72 -2.64 3.09
N ASP A 117 6.79 -3.55 4.03
CA ASP A 117 7.73 -3.53 5.16
C ASP A 117 8.94 -4.47 4.98
N PHE A 118 9.16 -5.05 3.81
CA PHE A 118 10.33 -5.91 3.56
C PHE A 118 11.66 -5.22 3.82
N GLY A 119 11.73 -3.91 3.70
CA GLY A 119 12.95 -3.17 4.02
C GLY A 119 13.37 -3.27 5.48
N LYS A 120 12.43 -3.53 6.40
CA LYS A 120 12.75 -3.74 7.82
C LYS A 120 13.68 -4.93 8.05
N ILE A 121 13.72 -5.91 7.15
CA ILE A 121 14.64 -7.06 7.19
C ILE A 121 16.11 -6.61 7.30
N THR A 122 16.47 -5.54 6.62
CA THR A 122 17.87 -5.07 6.53
C THR A 122 18.14 -3.77 7.28
N THR A 123 17.09 -3.05 7.70
CA THR A 123 17.24 -1.72 8.30
C THR A 123 16.85 -1.66 9.78
N THR A 124 16.28 -2.76 10.33
CA THR A 124 15.94 -2.79 11.75
C THR A 124 17.21 -2.83 12.61
N GLU A 125 17.35 -1.86 13.50
CA GLU A 125 18.47 -1.73 14.41
C GLU A 125 18.00 -1.21 15.77
N PHE A 126 18.77 -1.54 16.83
CA PHE A 126 18.54 -1.03 18.18
C PHE A 126 19.50 0.12 18.45
N VAL A 127 18.98 1.35 18.51
CA VAL A 127 19.78 2.58 18.71
C VAL A 127 19.17 3.42 19.81
N ASN A 128 20.00 3.90 20.74
CA ASN A 128 19.60 4.78 21.83
C ASN A 128 18.41 4.25 22.67
N GLY A 129 18.36 2.94 22.92
CA GLY A 129 17.33 2.32 23.74
C GLY A 129 15.99 2.08 23.04
N ALA A 130 15.92 2.23 21.71
CA ALA A 130 14.72 1.99 20.92
C ALA A 130 15.03 1.26 19.59
N ILE A 131 14.04 0.56 19.06
CA ILE A 131 14.11 -0.09 17.76
C ILE A 131 13.74 0.93 16.68
N HIS A 132 14.56 1.00 15.65
CA HIS A 132 14.38 1.86 14.49
C HIS A 132 14.57 1.04 13.18
N ALA A 133 13.93 1.50 12.12
CA ALA A 133 14.09 0.95 10.76
C ALA A 133 14.15 2.10 9.75
N TYR A 134 15.18 2.94 9.87
CA TYR A 134 15.34 4.10 9.00
C TYR A 134 15.61 3.71 7.54
N GLY A 135 14.85 4.30 6.61
CA GLY A 135 15.00 4.06 5.18
C GLY A 135 14.46 2.71 4.70
N HIS A 136 13.69 2.00 5.55
CA HIS A 136 13.08 0.73 5.15
C HIS A 136 12.21 0.86 3.91
N GLU A 137 11.57 2.01 3.71
CA GLU A 137 10.75 2.30 2.54
C GLU A 137 11.57 2.29 1.23
N LEU A 138 12.84 2.69 1.26
CA LEU A 138 13.71 2.67 0.08
C LEU A 138 14.30 1.27 -0.14
N GLN A 139 14.84 0.65 0.91
CA GLN A 139 15.40 -0.71 0.83
C GLN A 139 14.32 -1.75 0.52
N GLY A 140 13.08 -1.50 0.98
CA GLY A 140 11.93 -2.37 0.76
C GLY A 140 11.60 -2.56 -0.72
N ALA A 141 11.73 -1.51 -1.53
CA ALA A 141 11.43 -1.59 -2.96
C ALA A 141 12.32 -2.62 -3.69
N GLU A 142 13.63 -2.62 -3.40
CA GLU A 142 14.57 -3.59 -4.00
C GLU A 142 14.31 -5.03 -3.54
N ILE A 143 13.97 -5.21 -2.26
CA ILE A 143 13.68 -6.54 -1.72
C ILE A 143 12.36 -7.06 -2.30
N ALA A 144 11.34 -6.19 -2.40
CA ALA A 144 10.07 -6.52 -3.02
C ALA A 144 10.22 -6.87 -4.51
N GLU A 145 11.06 -6.16 -5.27
CA GLU A 145 11.35 -6.50 -6.66
C GLU A 145 11.88 -7.92 -6.81
N ARG A 146 12.90 -8.31 -6.03
CA ARG A 146 13.46 -9.68 -6.05
C ARG A 146 12.43 -10.75 -5.63
N PHE A 147 11.55 -10.42 -4.69
CA PHE A 147 10.44 -11.29 -4.32
C PHE A 147 9.45 -11.47 -5.48
N LEU A 148 9.03 -10.36 -6.09
CA LEU A 148 8.08 -10.36 -7.19
C LEU A 148 8.63 -11.03 -8.46
N ASP A 149 9.94 -10.92 -8.73
CA ASP A 149 10.58 -11.66 -9.83
C ASP A 149 10.40 -13.17 -9.70
N ARG A 150 10.26 -13.67 -8.48
CA ARG A 150 10.08 -15.09 -8.19
C ARG A 150 8.61 -15.52 -8.21
N VAL A 151 7.68 -14.65 -7.80
CA VAL A 151 6.28 -15.04 -7.54
C VAL A 151 5.23 -14.28 -8.35
N CYS A 152 5.63 -13.34 -9.22
CA CYS A 152 4.69 -12.51 -9.98
C CYS A 152 5.24 -12.17 -11.37
N HIS A 153 4.44 -12.41 -12.41
CA HIS A 153 4.85 -12.18 -13.80
C HIS A 153 4.40 -10.82 -14.37
N GLY A 154 3.66 -10.01 -13.61
CA GLY A 154 3.09 -8.74 -14.06
C GLY A 154 4.09 -7.57 -14.00
N SER A 155 4.59 -7.09 -15.15
CA SER A 155 5.52 -5.94 -15.19
C SER A 155 4.91 -4.64 -14.65
N ASN A 156 3.61 -4.39 -14.89
CA ASN A 156 2.91 -3.21 -14.37
C ASN A 156 2.76 -3.24 -12.86
N ILE A 157 2.52 -4.43 -12.29
CA ILE A 157 2.46 -4.65 -10.84
C ILE A 157 3.80 -4.30 -10.20
N LYS A 158 4.91 -4.76 -10.78
CA LYS A 158 6.26 -4.44 -10.27
C LYS A 158 6.54 -2.95 -10.27
N LYS A 159 6.18 -2.24 -11.35
CA LYS A 159 6.30 -0.77 -11.42
C LYS A 159 5.45 -0.06 -10.38
N TYR A 160 4.21 -0.51 -10.18
CA TYR A 160 3.31 0.02 -9.17
C TYR A 160 3.92 -0.14 -7.76
N ILE A 161 4.37 -1.33 -7.40
CA ILE A 161 4.95 -1.63 -6.09
C ILE A 161 6.26 -0.88 -5.86
N ALA A 162 7.14 -0.82 -6.87
CA ALA A 162 8.39 -0.07 -6.81
C ALA A 162 8.18 1.43 -6.56
N ASN A 163 7.06 1.98 -7.04
CA ASN A 163 6.67 3.37 -6.75
C ASN A 163 5.99 3.51 -5.39
N MET A 164 5.07 2.61 -5.04
CA MET A 164 4.21 2.76 -3.87
C MET A 164 4.95 2.50 -2.55
N ILE A 165 5.88 1.53 -2.49
CA ILE A 165 6.65 1.24 -1.27
C ILE A 165 7.42 2.46 -0.76
N PRO A 166 8.23 3.19 -1.56
CA PRO A 166 8.91 4.40 -1.09
C PRO A 166 7.98 5.51 -0.60
N ASN A 167 6.73 5.50 -1.06
CA ASN A 167 5.75 6.52 -0.75
C ASN A 167 4.82 6.17 0.42
N HIS A 168 4.78 4.90 0.88
CA HIS A 168 3.74 4.41 1.80
C HIS A 168 3.65 5.18 3.12
N MET A 169 4.77 5.65 3.66
CA MET A 169 4.83 6.41 4.92
C MET A 169 4.38 7.87 4.78
N ARG A 170 4.34 8.42 3.55
CA ARG A 170 4.12 9.87 3.34
C ARG A 170 2.73 10.36 3.76
N PRO A 171 1.62 9.65 3.46
CA PRO A 171 0.29 10.14 3.82
C PRO A 171 0.12 10.36 5.32
N ASN A 172 0.57 9.42 6.14
CA ASN A 172 0.50 9.51 7.59
C ASN A 172 1.28 10.71 8.11
N LYS A 173 2.54 10.87 7.69
CA LYS A 173 3.41 12.01 8.06
C LYS A 173 2.82 13.37 7.62
N ILE A 174 2.23 13.41 6.43
CA ILE A 174 1.62 14.63 5.85
C ILE A 174 0.34 15.02 6.60
N ALA A 175 -0.48 14.05 6.94
CA ALA A 175 -1.74 14.30 7.65
C ALA A 175 -1.49 14.71 9.11
N GLU A 176 -0.57 14.04 9.82
CA GLU A 176 -0.17 14.41 11.18
C GLU A 176 0.37 15.84 11.26
N ALA A 177 1.20 16.22 10.29
CA ALA A 177 1.76 17.57 10.21
C ALA A 177 0.78 18.62 9.65
N ARG A 178 -0.43 18.24 9.23
CA ARG A 178 -1.40 19.11 8.51
C ARG A 178 -0.72 19.93 7.41
N SER A 179 0.09 19.24 6.60
CA SER A 179 0.97 19.86 5.61
C SER A 179 0.23 20.72 4.59
N ALA A 180 0.92 21.77 4.08
CA ALA A 180 0.40 22.67 3.08
C ALA A 180 0.09 21.96 1.74
N VAL A 181 -0.80 22.59 0.93
CA VAL A 181 -1.28 22.08 -0.38
C VAL A 181 -0.14 21.63 -1.29
N LYS A 182 0.91 22.45 -1.42
CA LYS A 182 2.07 22.10 -2.25
C LYS A 182 2.70 20.75 -1.88
N LYS A 183 2.80 20.44 -0.58
CA LYS A 183 3.42 19.21 -0.11
C LYS A 183 2.51 17.99 -0.33
N THR A 184 1.20 18.16 -0.14
CA THR A 184 0.21 17.11 -0.42
C THR A 184 0.11 16.82 -1.91
N ASN A 185 0.07 17.87 -2.74
CA ASN A 185 0.00 17.71 -4.19
C ASN A 185 1.23 16.99 -4.76
N ARG A 186 2.45 17.33 -4.28
CA ARG A 186 3.66 16.59 -4.68
C ARG A 186 3.62 15.12 -4.31
N MET A 187 3.07 14.77 -3.13
CA MET A 187 2.91 13.37 -2.76
C MET A 187 1.99 12.64 -3.73
N PHE A 188 0.87 13.25 -4.10
CA PHE A 188 -0.08 12.66 -5.05
C PHE A 188 0.47 12.57 -6.47
N ASP A 189 1.23 13.57 -6.90
CA ASP A 189 1.87 13.60 -8.22
C ASP A 189 2.95 12.53 -8.36
N ASP A 190 3.69 12.26 -7.27
CA ASP A 190 4.73 11.23 -7.22
C ASP A 190 4.15 9.79 -7.15
N ALA A 191 2.88 9.61 -6.74
CA ALA A 191 2.29 8.30 -6.49
C ALA A 191 1.72 7.67 -7.76
N ALA A 192 1.97 6.39 -7.99
CA ALA A 192 1.40 5.62 -9.09
C ALA A 192 -0.14 5.59 -9.05
N SER A 193 -0.73 5.59 -7.84
CA SER A 193 -2.15 5.75 -7.60
C SER A 193 -2.38 6.55 -6.31
N PRO A 194 -2.74 7.84 -6.41
CA PRO A 194 -2.98 8.69 -5.24
C PRO A 194 -4.06 8.17 -4.28
N SER A 195 -5.15 7.61 -4.82
CA SER A 195 -6.22 7.04 -3.99
C SER A 195 -5.77 5.77 -3.27
N ASP A 196 -5.08 4.87 -3.98
CA ASP A 196 -4.58 3.63 -3.40
C ASP A 196 -3.57 3.92 -2.28
N LEU A 197 -2.77 4.98 -2.44
CA LEU A 197 -1.82 5.41 -1.42
C LEU A 197 -2.52 5.84 -0.12
N ILE A 198 -3.69 6.49 -0.20
CA ILE A 198 -4.51 6.82 0.97
C ILE A 198 -5.11 5.55 1.58
N TYR A 199 -5.72 4.68 0.76
CA TYR A 199 -6.28 3.42 1.26
C TYR A 199 -5.20 2.57 1.92
N PHE A 200 -3.99 2.53 1.35
CA PHE A 200 -2.89 1.83 1.96
C PHE A 200 -2.49 2.42 3.33
N ALA A 201 -2.41 3.76 3.44
CA ALA A 201 -2.11 4.42 4.70
C ALA A 201 -3.16 4.17 5.81
N ILE A 202 -4.39 3.82 5.43
CA ILE A 202 -5.43 3.36 6.35
C ILE A 202 -5.14 1.90 6.78
N CYS A 203 -4.73 1.04 5.84
CA CYS A 203 -4.41 -0.35 6.14
C CYS A 203 -3.19 -0.48 7.05
N ASP A 204 -2.19 0.37 6.87
CA ASP A 204 -0.93 0.40 7.63
C ASP A 204 -1.09 0.81 9.11
N LYS A 205 -2.30 1.15 9.54
CA LYS A 205 -2.69 1.31 10.94
C LYS A 205 -3.76 0.28 11.32
N PRO A 206 -3.45 -1.02 11.31
CA PRO A 206 -4.46 -2.09 11.36
C PRO A 206 -5.25 -2.16 12.66
N LYS A 207 -4.73 -1.60 13.75
CA LYS A 207 -5.43 -1.54 15.04
C LYS A 207 -6.41 -0.39 15.17
N LEU A 208 -6.34 0.62 14.30
CA LEU A 208 -7.32 1.71 14.34
C LEU A 208 -8.66 1.25 13.78
N PRO A 209 -9.80 1.75 14.31
CA PRO A 209 -11.10 1.30 13.87
C PRO A 209 -11.29 1.52 12.38
N TYR A 210 -11.92 0.53 11.74
CA TYR A 210 -12.37 0.66 10.37
C TYR A 210 -13.48 1.71 10.31
N LEU A 211 -13.21 2.78 9.60
CA LEU A 211 -14.22 3.79 9.31
C LEU A 211 -14.71 3.53 7.90
N GLU A 212 -15.99 3.23 7.76
CA GLU A 212 -16.64 3.20 6.46
C GLU A 212 -16.38 4.55 5.78
N THR A 213 -15.47 4.54 4.81
CA THR A 213 -15.32 5.71 3.96
C THR A 213 -16.46 5.65 2.96
N ASN A 214 -17.46 6.53 3.07
CA ASN A 214 -18.60 6.68 2.16
C ASN A 214 -18.19 6.96 0.69
N LYS A 215 -16.91 6.89 0.37
CA LYS A 215 -16.34 7.13 -0.97
C LYS A 215 -15.92 5.85 -1.70
N CYS A 216 -16.15 4.69 -1.12
CA CYS A 216 -15.98 3.42 -1.82
C CYS A 216 -17.25 3.16 -2.63
N GLU A 217 -17.41 3.82 -3.76
CA GLU A 217 -18.39 3.38 -4.75
C GLU A 217 -17.80 2.13 -5.43
N PRO A 218 -18.39 0.94 -5.23
CA PRO A 218 -17.93 -0.25 -5.92
C PRO A 218 -18.08 -0.01 -7.42
N ASN A 219 -17.04 -0.27 -8.19
CA ASN A 219 -17.15 -0.39 -9.64
C ASN A 219 -18.30 -1.38 -9.92
N GLU A 220 -19.27 -0.99 -10.74
CA GLU A 220 -20.60 -1.62 -10.97
C GLU A 220 -20.61 -3.09 -11.42
N THR A 221 -19.57 -3.88 -11.21
CA THR A 221 -19.44 -5.24 -11.79
C THR A 221 -19.31 -6.39 -10.80
N HIS A 222 -19.40 -6.18 -9.48
CA HIS A 222 -19.37 -7.29 -8.52
C HIS A 222 -20.58 -7.27 -7.58
N GLU A 223 -21.41 -8.31 -7.71
CA GLU A 223 -22.49 -8.61 -6.76
C GLU A 223 -21.91 -8.71 -5.34
N THR A 224 -22.31 -7.77 -4.50
CA THR A 224 -21.95 -7.75 -3.08
C THR A 224 -22.79 -8.80 -2.37
N HIS A 225 -22.19 -9.95 -2.04
CA HIS A 225 -22.72 -10.76 -0.96
C HIS A 225 -22.49 -10.03 0.35
N GLU A 226 -23.59 -9.61 1.00
CA GLU A 226 -23.61 -9.05 2.35
C GLU A 226 -22.88 -10.02 3.32
N THR A 227 -21.74 -9.62 3.81
CA THR A 227 -21.11 -10.25 4.98
C THR A 227 -21.10 -9.25 6.13
N GLN A 228 -22.25 -9.11 6.79
CA GLN A 228 -22.35 -8.63 8.17
C GLN A 228 -21.76 -9.72 9.10
N GLY A 229 -20.47 -9.70 9.29
CA GLY A 229 -19.81 -10.65 10.20
C GLY A 229 -18.51 -10.07 10.75
N ASN A 230 -18.52 -9.72 12.04
CA ASN A 230 -17.34 -9.47 12.90
C ASN A 230 -16.60 -8.13 12.85
N ILE A 231 -17.21 -7.05 12.41
CA ILE A 231 -16.62 -5.69 12.56
C ILE A 231 -16.87 -5.10 13.98
N GLU A 232 -17.81 -5.64 14.73
CA GLU A 232 -18.19 -5.10 16.05
C GLU A 232 -17.18 -5.35 17.17
N ILE A 233 -16.31 -6.35 17.09
CA ILE A 233 -15.45 -6.79 18.21
C ILE A 233 -14.23 -5.87 18.40
N GLU A 234 -13.75 -5.18 17.36
CA GLU A 234 -12.58 -4.30 17.48
C GLU A 234 -12.90 -2.86 17.91
N SER A 235 -14.18 -2.46 17.89
CA SER A 235 -14.57 -1.09 18.20
C SER A 235 -14.46 -0.70 19.68
N GLU A 236 -14.43 -1.66 20.59
CA GLU A 236 -14.38 -1.41 22.04
C GLU A 236 -12.97 -1.08 22.57
N LEU A 237 -11.93 -1.32 21.80
CA LEU A 237 -10.53 -1.13 22.21
C LEU A 237 -10.02 0.31 22.08
N TYR A 238 -10.78 1.20 21.43
CA TYR A 238 -10.34 2.58 21.14
C TYR A 238 -11.20 3.61 21.82
N THR A 239 -10.55 4.65 22.34
CA THR A 239 -11.23 5.81 22.88
C THR A 239 -11.96 6.59 21.78
N ALA A 240 -13.03 7.32 22.15
CA ALA A 240 -13.75 8.19 21.21
C ALA A 240 -12.81 9.21 20.55
N ASP A 241 -11.82 9.70 21.29
CA ASP A 241 -10.81 10.66 20.79
C ASP A 241 -9.89 10.05 19.74
N GLU A 242 -9.48 8.78 19.88
CA GLU A 242 -8.65 8.10 18.89
C GLU A 242 -9.43 7.86 17.60
N LYS A 243 -10.70 7.47 17.71
CA LYS A 243 -11.59 7.31 16.55
C LYS A 243 -11.77 8.63 15.82
N LEU A 244 -12.03 9.72 16.54
CA LEU A 244 -12.20 11.05 15.96
C LEU A 244 -10.93 11.53 15.24
N ARG A 245 -9.74 11.39 15.86
CA ARG A 245 -8.46 11.78 15.24
C ARG A 245 -8.20 11.02 13.95
N GLU A 246 -8.53 9.74 13.92
CA GLU A 246 -8.37 8.93 12.71
C GLU A 246 -9.35 9.35 11.62
N GLN A 247 -10.62 9.65 11.96
CA GLN A 247 -11.60 10.20 11.02
C GLN A 247 -11.12 11.52 10.40
N GLU A 248 -10.63 12.43 11.24
CA GLU A 248 -10.08 13.70 10.78
C GLU A 248 -8.85 13.55 9.89
N ARG A 249 -7.99 12.57 10.21
CA ARG A 249 -6.80 12.24 9.42
C ARG A 249 -7.19 11.75 8.02
N ILE A 250 -8.11 10.80 7.96
CA ILE A 250 -8.61 10.23 6.70
C ILE A 250 -9.33 11.30 5.88
N LYS A 251 -10.22 12.07 6.53
CA LYS A 251 -10.94 13.18 5.88
C LYS A 251 -9.96 14.19 5.27
N PHE A 252 -8.95 14.60 6.02
CA PHE A 252 -7.92 15.52 5.51
C PHE A 252 -7.24 15.00 4.24
N LEU A 253 -6.89 13.71 4.19
CA LEU A 253 -6.23 13.13 3.02
C LEU A 253 -7.16 13.12 1.80
N PHE A 254 -8.42 12.73 1.95
CA PHE A 254 -9.37 12.73 0.84
C PHE A 254 -9.75 14.15 0.39
N ASP A 255 -9.95 15.10 1.30
CA ASP A 255 -10.19 16.51 0.94
C ASP A 255 -9.02 17.07 0.12
N ARG A 256 -7.78 16.70 0.47
CA ARG A 256 -6.57 17.09 -0.28
C ARG A 256 -6.46 16.39 -1.63
N LEU A 257 -6.87 15.13 -1.73
CA LEU A 257 -6.92 14.39 -3.00
C LEU A 257 -7.95 15.02 -3.95
N ASP A 258 -9.12 15.39 -3.45
CA ASP A 258 -10.14 16.06 -4.26
C ASP A 258 -9.64 17.41 -4.78
N LEU A 259 -8.98 18.22 -3.94
CA LEU A 259 -8.33 19.46 -4.36
C LEU A 259 -7.25 19.24 -5.45
N TYR A 260 -6.45 18.19 -5.29
CA TYR A 260 -5.44 17.82 -6.27
C TYR A 260 -6.09 17.43 -7.61
N ARG A 261 -7.12 16.59 -7.58
CA ARG A 261 -7.87 16.15 -8.78
C ARG A 261 -8.50 17.34 -9.50
N ASP A 262 -9.18 18.22 -8.77
CA ASP A 262 -9.78 19.43 -9.33
C ASP A 262 -8.76 20.35 -9.99
N MET A 263 -7.61 20.50 -9.36
CA MET A 263 -6.51 21.28 -9.90
C MET A 263 -5.93 20.64 -11.16
N MET A 264 -5.75 19.31 -11.17
CA MET A 264 -5.22 18.58 -12.32
C MET A 264 -6.21 18.45 -13.48
N ALA A 265 -7.51 18.57 -13.24
CA ALA A 265 -8.53 18.60 -14.27
C ALA A 265 -8.60 19.95 -15.02
N ARG A 266 -8.14 21.04 -14.42
CA ARG A 266 -8.18 22.36 -15.06
C ARG A 266 -7.09 22.50 -16.12
N PRO A 267 -7.36 23.14 -17.26
CA PRO A 267 -6.30 23.48 -18.23
C PRO A 267 -5.16 24.29 -17.58
N TYR A 268 -3.94 23.93 -17.89
CA TYR A 268 -2.75 24.62 -17.37
C TYR A 268 -1.78 24.96 -18.50
N VAL A 269 -0.55 25.40 -18.18
CA VAL A 269 0.46 25.78 -19.18
C VAL A 269 0.79 24.59 -20.07
N THR A 270 0.71 24.79 -21.37
CA THR A 270 1.01 23.80 -22.41
C THR A 270 2.12 24.32 -23.33
N GLY A 271 2.71 23.41 -24.11
CA GLY A 271 3.69 23.81 -25.14
C GLY A 271 3.13 24.84 -26.13
N LYS A 272 1.82 24.79 -26.45
CA LYS A 272 1.16 25.77 -27.30
C LYS A 272 1.19 27.18 -26.67
N ASP A 273 0.90 27.28 -25.37
CA ASP A 273 0.93 28.58 -24.66
C ASP A 273 2.32 29.22 -24.71
N LEU A 274 3.39 28.41 -24.71
CA LEU A 274 4.77 28.88 -24.84
C LEU A 274 5.08 29.36 -26.27
N ILE A 275 4.66 28.56 -27.26
CA ILE A 275 4.85 28.94 -28.71
C ILE A 275 4.09 30.22 -29.03
N ASP A 276 2.86 30.38 -28.60
CA ASP A 276 2.03 31.58 -28.80
C ASP A 276 2.68 32.83 -28.18
N ARG A 277 3.65 32.67 -27.27
CA ARG A 277 4.46 33.76 -26.66
C ARG A 277 5.87 33.84 -27.20
N GLY A 278 6.16 33.15 -28.30
CA GLY A 278 7.41 33.28 -29.03
C GLY A 278 8.54 32.37 -28.55
N ILE A 279 8.29 31.46 -27.62
CA ILE A 279 9.27 30.44 -27.20
C ILE A 279 9.24 29.31 -28.22
N MET A 280 10.37 29.08 -28.87
CA MET A 280 10.50 28.00 -29.84
C MET A 280 10.82 26.65 -29.11
N PRO A 281 10.28 25.50 -29.59
CA PRO A 281 10.69 24.21 -29.09
C PRO A 281 12.20 23.99 -29.17
N GLY A 282 12.82 23.61 -28.07
CA GLY A 282 14.26 23.41 -27.92
C GLY A 282 14.59 22.83 -26.55
N ASP A 283 15.87 22.77 -26.22
CA ASP A 283 16.37 22.08 -25.00
C ASP A 283 15.78 22.62 -23.69
N ASP A 284 15.40 23.90 -23.63
CA ASP A 284 14.81 24.52 -22.45
C ASP A 284 13.30 24.31 -22.35
N PHE A 285 12.62 23.81 -23.39
CA PHE A 285 11.18 23.77 -23.48
C PHE A 285 10.56 22.84 -22.43
N ASP A 286 11.13 21.67 -22.26
CA ASP A 286 10.69 20.70 -21.25
C ASP A 286 10.97 21.22 -19.83
N THR A 287 12.10 21.90 -19.63
CA THR A 287 12.46 22.53 -18.35
C THR A 287 11.44 23.59 -17.93
N ILE A 288 10.96 24.40 -18.89
CA ILE A 288 9.93 25.42 -18.66
C ILE A 288 8.59 24.75 -18.30
N LEU A 289 8.20 23.70 -19.01
CA LEU A 289 6.96 22.94 -18.72
C LEU A 289 7.03 22.26 -17.36
N GLU A 290 8.15 21.65 -16.99
CA GLU A 290 8.36 21.09 -15.65
C GLU A 290 8.27 22.15 -14.55
N TYR A 291 8.84 23.33 -14.79
CA TYR A 291 8.74 24.44 -13.84
C TYR A 291 7.30 24.93 -13.70
N ALA A 292 6.59 25.07 -14.82
CA ALA A 292 5.17 25.39 -14.81
C ALA A 292 4.36 24.33 -14.03
N HIS A 293 4.65 23.03 -14.20
CA HIS A 293 4.01 21.97 -13.43
C HIS A 293 4.29 22.11 -11.92
N LYS A 294 5.53 22.42 -11.52
CA LYS A 294 5.86 22.69 -10.11
C LYS A 294 5.09 23.88 -9.54
N LEU A 295 4.82 24.92 -10.34
CA LEU A 295 3.96 26.05 -9.97
C LEU A 295 2.50 25.61 -9.82
N ARG A 296 2.00 24.75 -10.73
CA ARG A 296 0.67 24.13 -10.62
C ARG A 296 0.49 23.40 -9.31
N LEU A 297 1.43 22.52 -8.94
CA LEU A 297 1.41 21.79 -7.67
C LEU A 297 1.44 22.72 -6.46
N ALA A 298 1.99 23.93 -6.60
CA ALA A 298 1.97 24.96 -5.57
C ALA A 298 0.65 25.76 -5.53
N GLY A 299 -0.29 25.51 -6.45
CA GLY A 299 -1.58 26.21 -6.53
C GLY A 299 -1.51 27.58 -7.23
N VAL A 300 -0.45 27.86 -7.97
CA VAL A 300 -0.29 29.09 -8.76
C VAL A 300 -1.26 29.06 -9.95
N SER A 301 -1.89 30.17 -10.28
CA SER A 301 -2.77 30.28 -11.45
C SER A 301 -2.00 30.09 -12.76
N LYS A 302 -2.70 29.69 -13.84
CA LYS A 302 -2.08 29.56 -15.18
C LYS A 302 -1.44 30.86 -15.63
N ASP A 303 -2.12 31.98 -15.45
CA ASP A 303 -1.65 33.31 -15.90
C ASP A 303 -0.40 33.76 -15.14
N ASP A 304 -0.37 33.51 -13.82
CA ASP A 304 0.80 33.86 -13.02
C ASP A 304 1.96 32.87 -13.26
N ALA A 305 1.69 31.61 -13.54
CA ALA A 305 2.70 30.66 -13.95
C ALA A 305 3.34 31.06 -15.28
N LEU A 306 2.53 31.46 -16.25
CA LEU A 306 3.03 31.97 -17.54
C LEU A 306 3.89 33.25 -17.42
N LYS A 307 3.63 34.12 -16.42
CA LYS A 307 4.47 35.28 -16.12
C LYS A 307 5.79 34.89 -15.46
N GLN A 308 5.81 33.78 -14.70
CA GLN A 308 7.00 33.33 -13.97
C GLN A 308 7.90 32.40 -14.81
N THR A 309 7.37 31.85 -15.89
CA THR A 309 8.09 30.96 -16.81
C THR A 309 8.72 31.71 -17.99
N LEU A 310 8.38 32.95 -18.16
CA LEU A 310 8.88 33.88 -19.18
C LEU A 310 9.82 34.92 -18.55
#